data_b4866dd822fcb1e49e0866969f1d0bb2
#
_entry.id   b4866dd822fcb1e49e0866969f1d0bb2
#
_cell.length_a   1.000
_cell.length_b   1.000
_cell.length_c   1.000
_cell.angle_alpha   90.00
_cell.angle_beta   90.00
_cell.angle_gamma   90.00
#
_symmetry.space_group_name_H-M   'P 1'
#
loop_
_entity.id
_entity.type
_entity.pdbx_description
1 polymer ?
#
loop_
_entity_poly.entity_id
_entity_poly.type
_entity_poly.pdbx_seq_one_letter_code
_entity_poly.pdbx_strand_id
1 'polypeptide(L)'
;MFNQGLSLEQAPPIDVPFRFFITAPLFAILISIVILSNDSSLIMNRYSNIAISVVHLFTLGVLSMVIIGAMQQMMPVLAGAVIKRPKIFATIIHLFLSFGTLFFSFYFIFDIKYFLNFATIYLAIGFFSFFIFSMVLLFKVKFVTPTVKAMRIFTIVGIITICLGLYLSMSHINLNITQYHYNIVNIHILFGIFGFALIIIMGVSFQVIPMFYVAKNFPKFIENKLPILLVSCLILFSIIELL
;
A
#
# COMPACT_ATOMS: atom_id res chain seq x y z
N MET A 1 23.62 1.53 -26.81
CA MET A 1 22.20 1.81 -26.53
C MET A 1 21.64 0.57 -25.84
N PHE A 2 21.59 0.55 -24.52
CA PHE A 2 20.92 -0.55 -23.82
C PHE A 2 19.42 -0.34 -23.94
N ASN A 3 18.74 -1.34 -24.49
CA ASN A 3 17.31 -1.35 -24.72
C ASN A 3 16.60 -1.14 -23.38
N GLN A 4 16.06 0.04 -23.12
CA GLN A 4 15.16 0.32 -22.00
C GLN A 4 13.76 -0.27 -22.28
N GLY A 5 13.70 -1.35 -23.07
CA GLY A 5 12.49 -2.04 -23.45
C GLY A 5 11.89 -2.80 -22.27
N LEU A 6 10.57 -2.85 -22.23
CA LEU A 6 9.79 -3.71 -21.35
C LEU A 6 10.20 -5.17 -21.55
N SER A 7 10.53 -5.88 -20.49
CA SER A 7 10.74 -7.33 -20.54
C SER A 7 9.39 -8.05 -20.46
N LEU A 8 8.60 -7.96 -21.52
CA LEU A 8 7.26 -8.57 -21.58
C LEU A 8 7.29 -10.09 -21.35
N GLU A 9 8.37 -10.77 -21.76
CA GLU A 9 8.59 -12.20 -21.53
C GLU A 9 8.70 -12.56 -20.03
N GLN A 10 8.97 -11.57 -19.17
CA GLN A 10 9.07 -11.76 -17.73
C GLN A 10 7.74 -11.46 -17.01
N ALA A 11 6.69 -11.09 -17.76
CA ALA A 11 5.38 -10.83 -17.17
C ALA A 11 4.84 -12.08 -16.47
N PRO A 12 4.29 -11.96 -15.25
CA PRO A 12 3.66 -13.09 -14.60
C PRO A 12 2.38 -13.50 -15.36
N PRO A 13 1.86 -14.73 -15.11
CA PRO A 13 0.54 -15.10 -15.61
C PRO A 13 -0.53 -14.09 -15.22
N ILE A 14 -1.48 -13.83 -16.13
CA ILE A 14 -2.48 -12.78 -15.97
C ILE A 14 -3.35 -12.93 -14.72
N ASP A 15 -3.58 -14.14 -14.26
CA ASP A 15 -4.34 -14.45 -13.05
C ASP A 15 -3.65 -13.92 -11.75
N VAL A 16 -2.37 -13.58 -11.81
CA VAL A 16 -1.61 -13.04 -10.69
C VAL A 16 -2.07 -11.61 -10.34
N PRO A 17 -1.96 -10.61 -11.21
CA PRO A 17 -2.46 -9.26 -10.91
C PRO A 17 -3.98 -9.19 -10.95
N PHE A 18 -4.64 -9.96 -11.81
CA PHE A 18 -6.06 -9.82 -12.10
C PHE A 18 -6.95 -10.15 -10.90
N ARG A 19 -6.55 -11.11 -10.05
CA ARG A 19 -7.29 -11.43 -8.82
C ARG A 19 -7.41 -10.22 -7.88
N PHE A 20 -6.38 -9.39 -7.78
CA PHE A 20 -6.40 -8.17 -6.99
C PHE A 20 -7.31 -7.11 -7.62
N PHE A 21 -7.25 -6.96 -8.95
CA PHE A 21 -8.07 -6.00 -9.69
C PHE A 21 -9.58 -6.35 -9.66
N ILE A 22 -9.93 -7.63 -9.62
CA ILE A 22 -11.33 -8.05 -9.48
C ILE A 22 -11.82 -7.85 -8.05
N THR A 23 -10.97 -8.04 -7.04
CA THR A 23 -11.35 -7.91 -5.63
C THR A 23 -11.54 -6.44 -5.22
N ALA A 24 -10.77 -5.51 -5.79
CA ALA A 24 -10.87 -4.09 -5.45
C ALA A 24 -12.29 -3.50 -5.65
N PRO A 25 -13.01 -3.72 -6.78
CA PRO A 25 -14.39 -3.29 -6.94
C PRO A 25 -15.37 -3.90 -5.92
N LEU A 26 -15.13 -5.12 -5.47
CA LEU A 26 -15.97 -5.74 -4.43
C LEU A 26 -15.87 -4.98 -3.11
N PHE A 27 -14.68 -4.53 -2.75
CA PHE A 27 -14.49 -3.64 -1.60
C PHE A 27 -15.15 -2.27 -1.81
N ALA A 28 -15.12 -1.73 -3.02
CA ALA A 28 -15.84 -0.49 -3.34
C ALA A 28 -17.36 -0.62 -3.17
N ILE A 29 -17.93 -1.79 -3.52
CA ILE A 29 -19.34 -2.09 -3.24
C ILE A 29 -19.59 -2.14 -1.73
N LEU A 30 -18.72 -2.79 -0.95
CA LEU A 30 -18.85 -2.81 0.51
C LEU A 30 -18.78 -1.42 1.12
N ILE A 31 -17.90 -0.55 0.64
CA ILE A 31 -17.86 0.87 1.05
C ILE A 31 -19.22 1.54 0.82
N SER A 32 -19.79 1.34 -0.37
CA SER A 32 -21.10 1.92 -0.70
C SER A 32 -22.21 1.43 0.22
N ILE A 33 -22.22 0.13 0.55
CA ILE A 33 -23.18 -0.44 1.49
C ILE A 33 -23.01 0.17 2.87
N VAL A 34 -21.77 0.28 3.39
CA VAL A 34 -21.51 0.86 4.72
C VAL A 34 -21.94 2.34 4.75
N ILE A 35 -21.66 3.13 3.70
CA ILE A 35 -22.05 4.54 3.63
C ILE A 35 -23.58 4.70 3.60
N LEU A 36 -24.27 3.89 2.82
CA LEU A 36 -25.73 3.96 2.69
C LEU A 36 -26.48 3.47 3.94
N SER A 37 -25.83 2.61 4.74
CA SER A 37 -26.42 2.03 5.95
C SER A 37 -26.16 2.81 7.23
N ASN A 38 -25.40 3.93 7.16
CA ASN A 38 -25.01 4.69 8.33
C ASN A 38 -25.27 6.19 8.15
N ASP A 39 -25.43 6.89 9.29
CA ASP A 39 -25.61 8.33 9.30
C ASP A 39 -24.39 9.08 8.75
N SER A 40 -24.66 10.14 7.97
CA SER A 40 -23.62 11.01 7.42
C SER A 40 -22.74 11.65 8.51
N SER A 41 -23.29 11.95 9.68
CA SER A 41 -22.56 12.50 10.83
C SER A 41 -21.45 11.56 11.32
N LEU A 42 -21.68 10.23 11.30
CA LEU A 42 -20.69 9.22 11.66
C LEU A 42 -19.57 9.13 10.62
N ILE A 43 -19.90 9.31 9.35
CA ILE A 43 -18.92 9.26 8.25
C ILE A 43 -18.04 10.51 8.24
N MET A 44 -18.61 11.68 8.55
CA MET A 44 -17.89 12.96 8.58
C MET A 44 -16.94 13.09 9.78
N ASN A 45 -17.17 12.35 10.85
CA ASN A 45 -16.25 12.31 11.99
C ASN A 45 -15.12 11.33 11.74
N ARG A 46 -13.92 11.83 11.44
CA ARG A 46 -12.73 11.03 11.09
C ARG A 46 -12.31 10.00 12.16
N TYR A 47 -12.74 10.17 13.41
CA TYR A 47 -12.43 9.28 14.53
C TYR A 47 -13.55 8.29 14.84
N SER A 48 -14.68 8.34 14.12
CA SER A 48 -15.74 7.36 14.32
C SER A 48 -15.33 5.99 13.77
N ASN A 49 -15.85 4.95 14.38
CA ASN A 49 -15.63 3.58 13.93
C ASN A 49 -16.04 3.40 12.46
N ILE A 50 -17.17 3.99 12.06
CA ILE A 50 -17.64 3.89 10.68
C ILE A 50 -16.68 4.60 9.70
N ALA A 51 -16.20 5.81 10.01
CA ALA A 51 -15.22 6.49 9.17
C ALA A 51 -13.91 5.70 9.05
N ILE A 52 -13.41 5.14 10.16
CA ILE A 52 -12.20 4.29 10.16
C ILE A 52 -12.42 3.05 9.27
N SER A 53 -13.58 2.39 9.38
CA SER A 53 -13.93 1.25 8.53
C SER A 53 -13.95 1.63 7.05
N VAL A 54 -14.65 2.70 6.67
CA VAL A 54 -14.77 3.17 5.27
C VAL A 54 -13.41 3.53 4.69
N VAL A 55 -12.59 4.29 5.43
CA VAL A 55 -11.25 4.68 4.98
C VAL A 55 -10.35 3.45 4.78
N HIS A 56 -10.42 2.45 5.65
CA HIS A 56 -9.58 1.25 5.51
C HIS A 56 -10.14 0.26 4.48
N LEU A 57 -11.45 0.16 4.28
CA LEU A 57 -11.99 -0.55 3.11
C LEU A 57 -11.48 0.06 1.81
N PHE A 58 -11.36 1.39 1.73
CA PHE A 58 -10.80 2.05 0.57
C PHE A 58 -9.28 1.84 0.47
N THR A 59 -8.53 2.12 1.53
CA THR A 59 -7.06 2.10 1.48
C THR A 59 -6.49 0.69 1.44
N LEU A 60 -7.05 -0.26 2.18
CA LEU A 60 -6.61 -1.66 2.19
C LEU A 60 -7.31 -2.48 1.10
N GLY A 61 -8.64 -2.32 0.97
CA GLY A 61 -9.46 -3.14 0.08
C GLY A 61 -9.43 -2.69 -1.38
N VAL A 62 -9.39 -1.38 -1.67
CA VAL A 62 -9.34 -0.89 -3.05
C VAL A 62 -7.91 -0.50 -3.43
N LEU A 63 -7.34 0.48 -2.77
CA LEU A 63 -6.08 1.09 -3.18
C LEU A 63 -4.90 0.11 -3.06
N SER A 64 -4.76 -0.58 -1.91
CA SER A 64 -3.68 -1.57 -1.73
C SER A 64 -3.83 -2.78 -2.64
N MET A 65 -5.06 -3.24 -2.90
CA MET A 65 -5.28 -4.33 -3.87
C MET A 65 -4.79 -3.92 -5.25
N VAL A 66 -5.18 -2.74 -5.75
CA VAL A 66 -4.73 -2.26 -7.06
C VAL A 66 -3.21 -2.07 -7.10
N ILE A 67 -2.62 -1.43 -6.10
CA ILE A 67 -1.17 -1.19 -6.05
C ILE A 67 -0.39 -2.50 -6.00
N ILE A 68 -0.77 -3.44 -5.13
CA ILE A 68 -0.06 -4.72 -4.97
C ILE A 68 -0.22 -5.60 -6.20
N GLY A 69 -1.42 -5.63 -6.80
CA GLY A 69 -1.65 -6.32 -8.07
C GLY A 69 -0.78 -5.76 -9.20
N ALA A 70 -0.77 -4.43 -9.34
CA ALA A 70 0.07 -3.74 -10.34
C ALA A 70 1.55 -3.97 -10.07
N MET A 71 2.01 -3.89 -8.82
CA MET A 71 3.42 -4.12 -8.46
C MET A 71 3.89 -5.53 -8.81
N GLN A 72 3.07 -6.55 -8.63
CA GLN A 72 3.43 -7.92 -9.01
C GLN A 72 3.64 -8.08 -10.53
N GLN A 73 2.97 -7.27 -11.34
CA GLN A 73 3.19 -7.20 -12.78
C GLN A 73 4.37 -6.28 -13.14
N MET A 74 4.46 -5.12 -12.51
CA MET A 74 5.44 -4.08 -12.87
C MET A 74 6.87 -4.43 -12.42
N MET A 75 7.06 -5.09 -11.29
CA MET A 75 8.38 -5.47 -10.81
C MET A 75 9.16 -6.34 -11.82
N PRO A 76 8.62 -7.45 -12.38
CA PRO A 76 9.34 -8.19 -13.40
C PRO A 76 9.49 -7.43 -14.71
N VAL A 77 8.47 -6.71 -15.16
CA VAL A 77 8.43 -6.06 -16.48
C VAL A 77 9.29 -4.80 -16.54
N LEU A 78 9.22 -3.92 -15.53
CA LEU A 78 9.96 -2.65 -15.51
C LEU A 78 11.32 -2.74 -14.82
N ALA A 79 11.47 -3.63 -13.83
CA ALA A 79 12.66 -3.73 -13.02
C ALA A 79 13.46 -5.03 -13.26
N GLY A 80 12.92 -6.00 -13.98
CA GLY A 80 13.53 -7.32 -14.11
C GLY A 80 13.55 -8.14 -12.80
N ALA A 81 12.73 -7.75 -11.83
CA ALA A 81 12.63 -8.39 -10.51
C ALA A 81 11.63 -9.55 -10.56
N VAL A 82 12.06 -10.68 -11.10
CA VAL A 82 11.20 -11.86 -11.39
C VAL A 82 10.86 -12.63 -10.14
N ILE A 83 9.58 -12.94 -9.95
CA ILE A 83 9.04 -13.77 -8.87
C ILE A 83 9.03 -15.24 -9.30
N LYS A 84 9.78 -16.12 -8.61
CA LYS A 84 9.95 -17.53 -9.02
C LYS A 84 8.65 -18.35 -9.02
N ARG A 85 7.73 -18.07 -8.09
CA ARG A 85 6.43 -18.77 -7.97
C ARG A 85 5.30 -17.75 -7.83
N PRO A 86 5.01 -16.97 -8.90
CA PRO A 86 4.15 -15.79 -8.79
C PRO A 86 2.72 -16.14 -8.35
N LYS A 87 2.16 -17.28 -8.80
CA LYS A 87 0.80 -17.70 -8.41
C LYS A 87 0.68 -17.97 -6.92
N ILE A 88 1.63 -18.71 -6.33
CA ILE A 88 1.60 -19.04 -4.90
C ILE A 88 1.77 -17.76 -4.07
N PHE A 89 2.74 -16.93 -4.44
CA PHE A 89 2.99 -15.65 -3.78
C PHE A 89 1.75 -14.75 -3.81
N ALA A 90 1.14 -14.59 -4.99
CA ALA A 90 -0.08 -13.81 -5.15
C ALA A 90 -1.25 -14.37 -4.34
N THR A 91 -1.42 -15.70 -4.31
CA THR A 91 -2.51 -16.34 -3.57
C THR A 91 -2.41 -16.06 -2.06
N ILE A 92 -1.22 -16.25 -1.50
CA ILE A 92 -0.98 -16.00 -0.07
C ILE A 92 -1.31 -14.53 0.26
N ILE A 93 -0.70 -13.58 -0.45
CA ILE A 93 -0.90 -12.15 -0.18
C ILE A 93 -2.37 -11.76 -0.35
N HIS A 94 -2.99 -12.19 -1.46
CA HIS A 94 -4.37 -11.86 -1.75
C HIS A 94 -5.33 -12.35 -0.66
N LEU A 95 -5.19 -13.60 -0.21
CA LEU A 95 -6.05 -14.15 0.86
C LEU A 95 -5.85 -13.40 2.17
N PHE A 96 -4.61 -13.21 2.59
CA PHE A 96 -4.33 -12.53 3.85
C PHE A 96 -4.80 -11.07 3.85
N LEU A 97 -4.60 -10.34 2.77
CA LEU A 97 -5.09 -8.96 2.65
C LEU A 97 -6.60 -8.89 2.56
N SER A 98 -7.25 -9.77 1.80
CA SER A 98 -8.71 -9.76 1.63
C SER A 98 -9.41 -10.05 2.97
N PHE A 99 -9.07 -11.15 3.63
CA PHE A 99 -9.66 -11.48 4.93
C PHE A 99 -9.25 -10.51 6.03
N GLY A 100 -7.98 -10.07 6.03
CA GLY A 100 -7.52 -9.07 6.99
C GLY A 100 -8.32 -7.77 6.90
N THR A 101 -8.57 -7.28 5.69
CA THR A 101 -9.39 -6.07 5.46
C THR A 101 -10.85 -6.27 5.89
N LEU A 102 -11.43 -7.44 5.59
CA LEU A 102 -12.81 -7.75 6.02
C LEU A 102 -12.91 -7.81 7.55
N PHE A 103 -12.00 -8.51 8.21
CA PHE A 103 -11.99 -8.60 9.68
C PHE A 103 -11.78 -7.24 10.34
N PHE A 104 -10.88 -6.42 9.76
CA PHE A 104 -10.67 -5.05 10.24
C PHE A 104 -11.96 -4.23 10.18
N SER A 105 -12.63 -4.26 9.04
CA SER A 105 -13.88 -3.55 8.83
C SER A 105 -15.00 -4.05 9.75
N PHE A 106 -15.12 -5.35 9.90
CA PHE A 106 -16.12 -5.97 10.79
C PHE A 106 -15.91 -5.59 12.26
N TYR A 107 -14.66 -5.45 12.71
CA TYR A 107 -14.40 -4.93 14.05
C TYR A 107 -15.00 -3.54 14.23
N PHE A 108 -14.70 -2.62 13.34
CA PHE A 108 -15.16 -1.23 13.48
C PHE A 108 -16.66 -1.04 13.22
N ILE A 109 -17.33 -1.96 12.49
CA ILE A 109 -18.78 -1.91 12.25
C ILE A 109 -19.56 -2.57 13.39
N PHE A 110 -19.10 -3.72 13.90
CA PHE A 110 -19.85 -4.56 14.82
C PHE A 110 -19.29 -4.57 16.24
N ASP A 111 -18.15 -3.93 16.50
CA ASP A 111 -17.43 -3.87 17.78
C ASP A 111 -17.07 -5.25 18.37
N ILE A 112 -16.78 -6.24 17.51
CA ILE A 112 -16.43 -7.59 17.93
C ILE A 112 -14.90 -7.72 17.99
N LYS A 113 -14.33 -7.69 19.21
CA LYS A 113 -12.86 -7.63 19.46
C LYS A 113 -12.06 -8.73 18.78
N TYR A 114 -12.58 -9.94 18.65
CA TYR A 114 -11.88 -11.04 17.97
C TYR A 114 -11.53 -10.71 16.52
N PHE A 115 -12.36 -9.94 15.84
CA PHE A 115 -12.10 -9.55 14.47
C PHE A 115 -10.85 -8.66 14.33
N LEU A 116 -10.59 -7.77 15.30
CA LEU A 116 -9.39 -6.95 15.26
C LEU A 116 -8.12 -7.78 15.46
N ASN A 117 -8.15 -8.78 16.35
CA ASN A 117 -7.03 -9.71 16.53
C ASN A 117 -6.70 -10.46 15.23
N PHE A 118 -7.71 -11.04 14.57
CA PHE A 118 -7.53 -11.70 13.28
C PHE A 118 -7.05 -10.71 12.21
N ALA A 119 -7.65 -9.53 12.13
CA ALA A 119 -7.25 -8.49 11.18
C ALA A 119 -5.77 -8.14 11.32
N THR A 120 -5.32 -7.88 12.55
CA THR A 120 -3.92 -7.52 12.85
C THR A 120 -2.95 -8.59 12.36
N ILE A 121 -3.24 -9.87 12.65
CA ILE A 121 -2.40 -11.01 12.22
C ILE A 121 -2.41 -11.15 10.70
N TYR A 122 -3.60 -11.14 10.07
CA TYR A 122 -3.74 -11.34 8.63
C TYR A 122 -3.09 -10.20 7.84
N LEU A 123 -3.34 -8.94 8.21
CA LEU A 123 -2.74 -7.79 7.56
C LEU A 123 -1.22 -7.77 7.74
N ALA A 124 -0.72 -8.11 8.94
CA ALA A 124 0.71 -8.23 9.18
C ALA A 124 1.36 -9.27 8.25
N ILE A 125 0.81 -10.49 8.18
CA ILE A 125 1.34 -11.54 7.32
C ILE A 125 1.28 -11.12 5.85
N GLY A 126 0.14 -10.60 5.37
CA GLY A 126 -0.04 -10.20 3.98
C GLY A 126 0.93 -9.10 3.56
N PHE A 127 1.00 -8.01 4.30
CA PHE A 127 1.84 -6.88 3.96
C PHE A 127 3.33 -7.15 4.16
N PHE A 128 3.75 -7.75 5.28
CA PHE A 128 5.16 -8.05 5.48
C PHE A 128 5.67 -9.07 4.46
N SER A 129 4.88 -10.08 4.12
CA SER A 129 5.25 -11.01 3.06
C SER A 129 5.45 -10.29 1.73
N PHE A 130 4.56 -9.37 1.36
CA PHE A 130 4.69 -8.59 0.14
C PHE A 130 5.91 -7.66 0.18
N PHE A 131 6.04 -6.83 1.20
CA PHE A 131 7.08 -5.80 1.24
C PHE A 131 8.48 -6.38 1.39
N ILE A 132 8.68 -7.35 2.29
CA ILE A 132 10.01 -7.96 2.52
C ILE A 132 10.46 -8.69 1.26
N PHE A 133 9.58 -9.48 0.66
CA PHE A 133 9.91 -10.22 -0.55
C PHE A 133 10.20 -9.27 -1.73
N SER A 134 9.36 -8.27 -1.95
CA SER A 134 9.55 -7.25 -2.98
C SER A 134 10.84 -6.45 -2.75
N MET A 135 11.14 -6.08 -1.51
CA MET A 135 12.38 -5.40 -1.14
C MET A 135 13.60 -6.26 -1.51
N VAL A 136 13.62 -7.53 -1.10
CA VAL A 136 14.73 -8.45 -1.42
C VAL A 136 14.94 -8.58 -2.93
N LEU A 137 13.87 -8.69 -3.72
CA LEU A 137 13.97 -8.78 -5.17
C LEU A 137 14.48 -7.47 -5.79
N LEU A 138 13.90 -6.34 -5.42
CA LEU A 138 14.25 -5.04 -5.98
C LEU A 138 15.69 -4.62 -5.64
N PHE A 139 16.19 -4.96 -4.45
CA PHE A 139 17.58 -4.64 -4.09
C PHE A 139 18.62 -5.51 -4.81
N LYS A 140 18.23 -6.67 -5.38
CA LYS A 140 19.08 -7.48 -6.26
C LYS A 140 19.18 -6.96 -7.69
N VAL A 141 18.32 -6.04 -8.09
CA VAL A 141 18.33 -5.45 -9.43
C VAL A 141 19.59 -4.62 -9.63
N LYS A 142 20.38 -4.93 -10.67
CA LYS A 142 21.66 -4.25 -10.95
C LYS A 142 21.46 -2.88 -11.58
N PHE A 143 20.52 -2.75 -12.51
CA PHE A 143 20.25 -1.48 -13.22
C PHE A 143 19.16 -0.67 -12.52
N VAL A 144 19.57 0.39 -11.86
CA VAL A 144 18.69 1.18 -10.98
C VAL A 144 18.16 2.38 -11.74
N THR A 145 16.99 2.21 -12.35
CA THR A 145 16.24 3.33 -12.96
C THR A 145 15.56 4.19 -11.87
N PRO A 146 15.09 5.40 -12.19
CA PRO A 146 14.28 6.20 -11.26
C PRO A 146 13.06 5.44 -10.73
N THR A 147 12.40 4.67 -11.58
CA THR A 147 11.27 3.79 -11.19
C THR A 147 11.69 2.73 -10.18
N VAL A 148 12.83 2.05 -10.39
CA VAL A 148 13.36 1.07 -9.44
C VAL A 148 13.72 1.72 -8.10
N LYS A 149 14.27 2.93 -8.11
CA LYS A 149 14.54 3.70 -6.88
C LYS A 149 13.25 3.98 -6.11
N ALA A 150 12.22 4.46 -6.79
CA ALA A 150 10.91 4.73 -6.19
C ALA A 150 10.27 3.45 -5.65
N MET A 151 10.35 2.31 -6.37
CA MET A 151 9.89 1.02 -5.90
C MET A 151 10.62 0.55 -4.64
N ARG A 152 11.94 0.76 -4.52
CA ARG A 152 12.71 0.47 -3.31
C ARG A 152 12.27 1.34 -2.13
N ILE A 153 12.11 2.64 -2.35
CA ILE A 153 11.61 3.57 -1.33
C ILE A 153 10.21 3.17 -0.88
N PHE A 154 9.33 2.84 -1.82
CA PHE A 154 7.98 2.35 -1.55
C PHE A 154 7.97 1.14 -0.62
N THR A 155 8.85 0.15 -0.82
CA THR A 155 8.89 -1.03 0.06
C THR A 155 9.31 -0.68 1.47
N ILE A 156 10.27 0.22 1.65
CA ILE A 156 10.72 0.67 2.99
C ILE A 156 9.62 1.46 3.68
N VAL A 157 9.06 2.46 3.00
CA VAL A 157 8.01 3.33 3.56
C VAL A 157 6.74 2.53 3.83
N GLY A 158 6.42 1.55 2.97
CA GLY A 158 5.30 0.63 3.18
C GLY A 158 5.45 -0.18 4.47
N ILE A 159 6.65 -0.70 4.78
CA ILE A 159 6.92 -1.38 6.05
C ILE A 159 6.67 -0.44 7.23
N ILE A 160 7.15 0.82 7.17
CA ILE A 160 6.92 1.81 8.21
C ILE A 160 5.41 2.07 8.39
N THR A 161 4.68 2.27 7.28
CA THR A 161 3.23 2.50 7.30
C THR A 161 2.49 1.36 8.00
N ILE A 162 2.85 0.12 7.70
CA ILE A 162 2.23 -1.06 8.32
C ILE A 162 2.61 -1.18 9.80
N CYS A 163 3.85 -0.93 10.18
CA CYS A 163 4.26 -0.92 11.58
C CYS A 163 3.45 0.10 12.40
N LEU A 164 3.23 1.30 11.86
CA LEU A 164 2.39 2.32 12.51
C LEU A 164 0.93 1.85 12.64
N GLY A 165 0.36 1.25 11.57
CA GLY A 165 -0.99 0.71 11.60
C GLY A 165 -1.16 -0.45 12.59
N LEU A 166 -0.19 -1.36 12.67
CA LEU A 166 -0.19 -2.46 13.65
C LEU A 166 -0.07 -1.94 15.08
N TYR A 167 0.76 -0.92 15.32
CA TYR A 167 0.83 -0.27 16.63
C TYR A 167 -0.52 0.32 17.04
N LEU A 168 -1.19 1.04 16.14
CA LEU A 168 -2.52 1.60 16.40
C LEU A 168 -3.57 0.50 16.64
N SER A 169 -3.53 -0.59 15.87
CA SER A 169 -4.40 -1.75 16.06
C SER A 169 -4.19 -2.39 17.45
N MET A 170 -2.95 -2.59 17.88
CA MET A 170 -2.62 -3.12 19.20
C MET A 170 -3.06 -2.17 20.32
N SER A 171 -2.99 -0.86 20.11
CA SER A 171 -3.50 0.14 21.06
C SER A 171 -5.01 0.00 21.27
N HIS A 172 -5.78 -0.27 20.21
CA HIS A 172 -7.20 -0.57 20.30
C HIS A 172 -7.49 -1.90 21.00
N ILE A 173 -6.72 -2.95 20.70
CA ILE A 173 -6.90 -4.29 21.35
C ILE A 173 -6.66 -4.19 22.86
N ASN A 174 -5.60 -3.53 23.28
CA ASN A 174 -5.17 -3.46 24.68
C ASN A 174 -5.83 -2.32 25.47
N LEU A 175 -6.65 -1.48 24.82
CA LEU A 175 -7.23 -0.26 25.39
C LEU A 175 -6.17 0.68 26.03
N ASN A 176 -4.95 0.63 25.54
CA ASN A 176 -3.83 1.42 26.05
C ASN A 176 -3.56 2.59 25.10
N ILE A 177 -4.32 3.66 25.27
CA ILE A 177 -4.18 4.90 24.48
C ILE A 177 -3.09 5.74 25.14
N THR A 178 -1.93 5.82 24.48
CA THR A 178 -0.82 6.68 24.93
C THR A 178 -1.11 8.14 24.62
N GLN A 179 -0.40 9.06 25.28
CA GLN A 179 -0.51 10.50 24.99
C GLN A 179 -0.18 10.85 23.52
N TYR A 180 0.64 10.06 22.85
CA TYR A 180 1.03 10.25 21.44
C TYR A 180 0.09 9.58 20.42
N HIS A 181 -1.03 9.01 20.85
CA HIS A 181 -1.90 8.23 19.97
C HIS A 181 -2.34 9.02 18.74
N TYR A 182 -2.84 10.24 18.93
CA TYR A 182 -3.31 11.08 17.83
C TYR A 182 -2.18 11.55 16.90
N ASN A 183 -1.00 11.80 17.46
CA ASN A 183 0.20 12.12 16.68
C ASN A 183 0.56 10.96 15.76
N ILE A 184 0.56 9.73 16.29
CA ILE A 184 0.83 8.51 15.50
C ILE A 184 -0.25 8.29 14.44
N VAL A 185 -1.52 8.58 14.73
CA VAL A 185 -2.60 8.53 13.72
C VAL A 185 -2.30 9.49 12.57
N ASN A 186 -1.91 10.75 12.85
CA ASN A 186 -1.56 11.73 11.82
C ASN A 186 -0.37 11.27 10.98
N ILE A 187 0.68 10.75 11.62
CA ILE A 187 1.85 10.19 10.93
C ILE A 187 1.44 9.00 10.06
N HIS A 188 0.63 8.07 10.57
CA HIS A 188 0.15 6.92 9.81
C HIS A 188 -0.63 7.33 8.55
N ILE A 189 -1.52 8.32 8.67
CA ILE A 189 -2.29 8.85 7.53
C ILE A 189 -1.35 9.39 6.45
N LEU A 190 -0.38 10.23 6.82
CA LEU A 190 0.54 10.83 5.85
C LEU A 190 1.46 9.79 5.20
N PHE A 191 1.98 8.83 5.98
CA PHE A 191 2.76 7.72 5.43
C PHE A 191 1.92 6.83 4.50
N GLY A 192 0.63 6.61 4.81
CA GLY A 192 -0.27 5.85 3.94
C GLY A 192 -0.54 6.56 2.62
N ILE A 193 -0.85 7.85 2.64
CA ILE A 193 -1.21 8.60 1.43
C ILE A 193 0.04 8.96 0.61
N PHE A 194 0.99 9.66 1.22
CA PHE A 194 2.15 10.20 0.51
C PHE A 194 3.30 9.20 0.43
N GLY A 195 3.47 8.38 1.44
CA GLY A 195 4.52 7.36 1.48
C GLY A 195 4.16 6.10 0.69
N PHE A 196 3.06 5.46 1.02
CA PHE A 196 2.66 4.21 0.37
C PHE A 196 2.05 4.46 -1.02
N ALA A 197 1.02 5.29 -1.16
CA ALA A 197 0.33 5.43 -2.43
C ALA A 197 1.07 6.34 -3.41
N LEU A 198 1.40 7.58 -3.02
CA LEU A 198 1.93 8.58 -3.94
C LEU A 198 3.32 8.22 -4.47
N ILE A 199 4.22 7.68 -3.64
CA ILE A 199 5.60 7.34 -4.08
C ILE A 199 5.57 6.30 -5.20
N ILE A 200 4.74 5.26 -5.09
CA ILE A 200 4.70 4.22 -6.12
C ILE A 200 4.00 4.70 -7.39
N ILE A 201 2.90 5.43 -7.28
CA ILE A 201 2.20 6.01 -8.43
C ILE A 201 3.15 6.91 -9.21
N MET A 202 3.81 7.83 -8.53
CA MET A 202 4.78 8.75 -9.13
C MET A 202 5.97 8.00 -9.75
N GLY A 203 6.54 7.04 -9.02
CA GLY A 203 7.71 6.28 -9.47
C GLY A 203 7.45 5.45 -10.72
N VAL A 204 6.28 4.83 -10.82
CA VAL A 204 5.87 4.08 -12.04
C VAL A 204 5.56 5.07 -13.18
N SER A 205 4.95 6.20 -12.88
CA SER A 205 4.63 7.24 -13.87
C SER A 205 5.86 7.79 -14.59
N PHE A 206 7.02 7.86 -13.94
CA PHE A 206 8.26 8.32 -14.58
C PHE A 206 8.65 7.50 -15.83
N GLN A 207 8.29 6.24 -15.87
CA GLN A 207 8.59 5.38 -17.02
C GLN A 207 7.35 5.16 -17.89
N VAL A 208 6.20 4.94 -17.29
CA VAL A 208 4.97 4.54 -18.00
C VAL A 208 4.39 5.69 -18.81
N ILE A 209 4.34 6.91 -18.28
CA ILE A 209 3.78 8.06 -19.01
C ILE A 209 4.59 8.39 -20.28
N PRO A 210 5.93 8.61 -20.22
CA PRO A 210 6.70 8.86 -21.44
C PRO A 210 6.56 7.75 -22.48
N MET A 211 6.47 6.49 -22.03
CA MET A 211 6.36 5.34 -22.93
C MET A 211 5.02 5.29 -23.66
N PHE A 212 3.89 5.47 -22.95
CA PHE A 212 2.56 5.37 -23.56
C PHE A 212 2.20 6.60 -24.41
N TYR A 213 2.65 7.78 -24.01
CA TYR A 213 2.37 9.02 -24.72
C TYR A 213 3.47 9.39 -25.74
N VAL A 214 4.51 8.54 -25.90
CA VAL A 214 5.67 8.83 -26.77
C VAL A 214 6.26 10.21 -26.45
N ALA A 215 6.23 10.59 -25.18
CA ALA A 215 6.66 11.90 -24.68
C ALA A 215 8.13 11.89 -24.25
N LYS A 216 8.69 13.09 -24.08
CA LYS A 216 10.02 13.24 -23.48
C LYS A 216 10.02 12.73 -22.04
N ASN A 217 11.14 12.14 -21.61
CA ASN A 217 11.33 11.77 -20.23
C ASN A 217 11.23 12.99 -19.29
N PHE A 218 10.81 12.74 -18.05
CA PHE A 218 10.80 13.77 -17.03
C PHE A 218 12.20 14.34 -16.78
N PRO A 219 12.33 15.59 -16.30
CA PRO A 219 13.62 16.14 -15.91
C PRO A 219 14.30 15.25 -14.86
N LYS A 220 15.60 14.96 -15.05
CA LYS A 220 16.38 14.08 -14.16
C LYS A 220 16.33 14.50 -12.69
N PHE A 221 16.20 15.80 -12.42
CA PHE A 221 16.03 16.32 -11.06
C PHE A 221 14.75 15.78 -10.42
N ILE A 222 13.61 15.84 -11.13
CA ILE A 222 12.31 15.38 -10.66
C ILE A 222 12.36 13.86 -10.41
N GLU A 223 12.79 13.07 -11.39
CA GLU A 223 12.83 11.61 -11.28
C GLU A 223 13.69 11.11 -10.12
N ASN A 224 14.82 11.77 -9.86
CA ASN A 224 15.78 11.29 -8.87
C ASN A 224 15.59 11.90 -7.47
N LYS A 225 15.08 13.13 -7.37
CA LYS A 225 15.04 13.88 -6.11
C LYS A 225 13.66 13.92 -5.46
N LEU A 226 12.59 13.94 -6.26
CA LEU A 226 11.23 14.10 -5.72
C LEU A 226 10.81 12.97 -4.76
N PRO A 227 11.07 11.67 -5.04
CA PRO A 227 10.75 10.62 -4.07
C PRO A 227 11.49 10.77 -2.73
N ILE A 228 12.77 11.19 -2.80
CA ILE A 228 13.60 11.39 -1.60
C ILE A 228 13.09 12.60 -0.82
N LEU A 229 12.76 13.70 -1.51
CA LEU A 229 12.21 14.89 -0.89
C LEU A 229 10.90 14.58 -0.13
N LEU A 230 10.00 13.82 -0.74
CA LEU A 230 8.76 13.38 -0.07
C LEU A 230 9.04 12.62 1.22
N VAL A 231 9.95 11.65 1.19
CA VAL A 231 10.33 10.90 2.40
C VAL A 231 10.95 11.82 3.45
N SER A 232 11.81 12.75 3.04
CA SER A 232 12.41 13.73 3.96
C SER A 232 11.35 14.60 4.63
N CYS A 233 10.33 15.05 3.87
CA CYS A 233 9.20 15.81 4.42
C CYS A 233 8.38 14.96 5.41
N LEU A 234 8.13 13.67 5.10
CA LEU A 234 7.42 12.77 6.00
C LEU A 234 8.18 12.55 7.31
N ILE A 235 9.50 12.36 7.26
CA ILE A 235 10.34 12.22 8.44
C ILE A 235 10.35 13.51 9.27
N LEU A 236 10.52 14.67 8.62
CA LEU A 236 10.51 15.96 9.30
C LEU A 236 9.18 16.22 10.00
N PHE A 237 8.06 15.96 9.30
CA PHE A 237 6.72 16.05 9.90
C PHE A 237 6.60 15.13 11.10
N SER A 238 7.07 13.88 11.01
CA SER A 238 6.99 12.92 12.12
C SER A 238 7.76 13.38 13.36
N ILE A 239 8.93 14.02 13.16
CA ILE A 239 9.72 14.59 14.25
C ILE A 239 8.96 15.75 14.90
N ILE A 240 8.41 16.66 14.10
CA ILE A 240 7.65 17.83 14.62
C ILE A 240 6.40 17.37 15.37
N GLU A 241 5.71 16.36 14.87
CA GLU A 241 4.47 15.84 15.47
C GLU A 241 4.71 15.13 16.81
N LEU A 242 5.92 14.62 17.04
CA LEU A 242 6.29 13.91 18.28
C LEU A 242 7.00 14.78 19.31
N LEU A 243 7.40 16.02 18.97
CA LEU A 243 7.97 17.02 19.89
C LEU A 243 6.87 17.78 20.62
#